data_037276fdba15705fdb8df32e7d74d312
#
_entry.id   037276fdba15705fdb8df32e7d74d312
#
_cell.length_a   1.000
_cell.length_b   1.000
_cell.length_c   1.000
_cell.angle_alpha   90.00
_cell.angle_beta   90.00
_cell.angle_gamma   90.00
#
_symmetry.space_group_name_H-M   'P 1'
#
loop_
_entity.id
_entity.type
_entity.pdbx_description
1 polymer ?
#
loop_
_entity_poly.entity_id
_entity_poly.type
_entity_poly.pdbx_seq_one_letter_code
_entity_poly.pdbx_strand_id
1 'polypeptide(L)'
;MRRYQKILALTLVGTGAFMLPGALPVQAATVQAGGVQAGAAAHSLQQVTAVTRVYGNGEQIAEAILEYPKALLPSAVKPTDFAVSGKEITAVRVNAKPELTDKEQTGRYVILQFAQQNNVYDGVLSKKPRRQAKPANDNNGQGTDAPRQSNRKLPDLSLQVQQVPPLTAIDGTTFAPLTVSATAVKDPDMERFQQYEYTDKEVGATIPYNLYLPQNYDSKKKYPLLFFVADASANINAIKTPLFQGNGATIWASDCEQAKHECIVLAPQYTADLVKKIGMMTTDENVWTPGLTLVSDLLHDVITRYSVDKNRIYGTGQSQGGMANIAISDKYPDLFAAQWLVACQWNVKEMAAMKDKKLWITVCEGDTKAFPGMNAATALWESLGSKVARNKTFWDSHASMAEINKNVKDMATANAPINYSVFAGGNHMYTWSFAYDIEAIRDWLFQQRKNDGQGQHNLLAKTLQDAGLTAYNAGDYKKALEKFTAANNQGHMKAPRYIGLCYEHGYGVKANLKEAAKWYTIAAERGDITGTYYLGRLFETGNGVPQDYRKALNLYQKGAQRGDIIAAPAMAALGHMYENGLGVAKDMDTAHMWYDKAKATGYTK
;
A
#
# COMPACT_ATOMS: atom_id res chain seq x y z
N MET A 1 24.66 -59.09 -0.83
CA MET A 1 25.22 -59.91 -1.95
C MET A 1 24.70 -59.42 -3.26
N ARG A 2 25.63 -58.96 -4.13
CA ARG A 2 25.67 -59.08 -5.61
C ARG A 2 24.42 -58.61 -6.36
N ARG A 3 24.48 -57.83 -7.46
CA ARG A 3 25.56 -57.31 -8.36
C ARG A 3 24.97 -56.26 -9.27
N TYR A 4 25.75 -55.24 -9.54
CA TYR A 4 25.90 -54.37 -10.71
C TYR A 4 25.37 -54.90 -12.03
N GLN A 5 24.76 -53.97 -12.83
CA GLN A 5 25.32 -53.71 -14.18
C GLN A 5 24.86 -52.32 -14.71
N LYS A 6 25.80 -51.61 -15.27
CA LYS A 6 25.74 -50.37 -16.04
C LYS A 6 25.19 -50.58 -17.42
N ILE A 7 24.50 -49.59 -18.02
CA ILE A 7 24.63 -49.24 -19.45
C ILE A 7 24.23 -47.77 -19.65
N LEU A 8 25.15 -47.02 -20.15
CA LEU A 8 25.37 -45.84 -20.98
C LEU A 8 24.16 -45.02 -21.46
N ALA A 9 24.33 -43.74 -21.23
CA ALA A 9 24.02 -42.48 -21.89
C ALA A 9 23.19 -42.50 -23.23
N LEU A 10 22.15 -41.65 -23.23
CA LEU A 10 21.90 -40.73 -24.35
C LEU A 10 21.24 -39.45 -23.82
N THR A 11 21.92 -38.35 -24.08
CA THR A 11 21.50 -36.97 -23.79
C THR A 11 20.30 -36.64 -24.68
N LEU A 12 19.16 -36.31 -24.09
CA LEU A 12 18.13 -35.50 -24.73
C LEU A 12 17.70 -34.42 -23.75
N VAL A 13 18.03 -33.18 -24.10
CA VAL A 13 17.53 -31.98 -23.45
C VAL A 13 16.02 -31.93 -23.73
N GLY A 14 15.24 -32.28 -22.75
CA GLY A 14 13.81 -32.11 -22.73
C GLY A 14 13.42 -31.14 -21.64
N THR A 15 13.06 -29.92 -22.01
CA THR A 15 12.38 -28.96 -21.14
C THR A 15 11.03 -29.54 -20.73
N GLY A 16 10.99 -30.23 -19.61
CA GLY A 16 9.78 -30.74 -19.01
C GLY A 16 9.01 -29.63 -18.31
N ALA A 17 8.02 -29.08 -18.99
CA ALA A 17 6.99 -28.30 -18.33
C ALA A 17 6.15 -29.24 -17.45
N PHE A 18 6.21 -29.08 -16.13
CA PHE A 18 5.29 -29.74 -15.21
C PHE A 18 3.89 -29.13 -15.40
N MET A 19 3.03 -29.86 -16.10
CA MET A 19 1.61 -29.54 -16.12
C MET A 19 0.96 -30.02 -14.81
N LEU A 20 0.48 -29.09 -14.03
CA LEU A 20 -0.47 -29.35 -12.93
C LEU A 20 -1.89 -29.47 -13.53
N PRO A 21 -2.72 -30.40 -13.09
CA PRO A 21 -4.06 -30.57 -13.64
C PRO A 21 -4.97 -29.42 -13.23
N GLY A 22 -5.48 -28.68 -14.20
CA GLY A 22 -6.58 -27.74 -13.99
C GLY A 22 -6.45 -26.33 -14.58
N ALA A 23 -5.36 -25.97 -15.27
CA ALA A 23 -5.27 -24.69 -15.94
C ALA A 23 -4.95 -24.86 -17.43
N LEU A 24 -5.86 -24.45 -18.30
CA LEU A 24 -5.63 -24.30 -19.72
C LEU A 24 -5.09 -22.90 -20.03
N PRO A 25 -4.00 -22.74 -20.77
CA PRO A 25 -3.51 -21.42 -21.18
C PRO A 25 -4.45 -20.79 -22.21
N VAL A 26 -4.80 -19.54 -22.02
CA VAL A 26 -5.55 -18.75 -23.00
C VAL A 26 -4.60 -18.35 -24.13
N GLN A 27 -4.91 -18.74 -25.37
CA GLN A 27 -4.12 -18.37 -26.54
C GLN A 27 -4.20 -16.87 -26.84
N ALA A 28 -3.05 -16.26 -27.09
CA ALA A 28 -2.95 -14.90 -27.59
C ALA A 28 -3.50 -14.80 -29.01
N ALA A 29 -4.33 -13.81 -29.29
CA ALA A 29 -4.87 -13.52 -30.60
C ALA A 29 -3.74 -13.06 -31.54
N THR A 30 -3.48 -13.81 -32.58
CA THR A 30 -2.58 -13.44 -33.69
C THR A 30 -3.26 -12.43 -34.61
N VAL A 31 -2.70 -11.24 -34.73
CA VAL A 31 -3.07 -10.25 -35.74
C VAL A 31 -2.40 -10.65 -37.07
N GLN A 32 -3.18 -10.86 -38.11
CA GLN A 32 -2.68 -11.18 -39.44
C GLN A 32 -1.90 -10.01 -40.06
N ALA A 33 -0.68 -10.29 -40.51
CA ALA A 33 0.18 -9.37 -41.25
C ALA A 33 -0.28 -9.22 -42.70
N GLY A 34 -0.52 -7.97 -43.13
CA GLY A 34 -0.68 -7.62 -44.54
C GLY A 34 0.67 -7.65 -45.28
N GLY A 35 0.73 -8.36 -46.41
CA GLY A 35 1.94 -8.59 -47.15
C GLY A 35 2.53 -7.36 -47.83
N VAL A 36 3.84 -7.17 -47.70
CA VAL A 36 4.67 -6.18 -48.40
C VAL A 36 5.48 -6.85 -49.47
N GLN A 37 5.55 -6.23 -50.67
CA GLN A 37 6.24 -6.74 -51.88
C GLN A 37 7.74 -6.98 -51.67
N ALA A 38 8.22 -8.14 -52.12
CA ALA A 38 9.54 -8.72 -51.84
C ALA A 38 10.75 -8.10 -52.55
N GLY A 39 10.65 -6.93 -53.19
CA GLY A 39 11.73 -6.36 -54.01
C GLY A 39 12.48 -5.15 -53.40
N ALA A 40 11.91 -4.45 -52.44
CA ALA A 40 12.50 -3.22 -51.83
C ALA A 40 13.11 -3.48 -50.44
N ALA A 41 12.99 -4.66 -49.88
CA ALA A 41 13.31 -4.97 -48.49
C ALA A 41 14.82 -5.07 -48.15
N ALA A 42 15.68 -5.19 -49.16
CA ALA A 42 17.12 -5.43 -48.94
C ALA A 42 17.92 -4.15 -48.53
N HIS A 43 17.36 -2.96 -48.71
CA HIS A 43 18.05 -1.69 -48.55
C HIS A 43 17.27 -0.64 -47.73
N SER A 44 16.42 -1.06 -46.81
CA SER A 44 15.62 -0.18 -45.99
C SER A 44 15.44 -0.72 -44.58
N LEU A 45 14.98 0.12 -43.65
CA LEU A 45 14.54 -0.26 -42.31
C LEU A 45 13.52 -1.41 -42.40
N GLN A 46 13.83 -2.54 -41.78
CA GLN A 46 13.08 -3.80 -41.94
C GLN A 46 11.89 -3.90 -40.96
N GLN A 47 12.13 -3.55 -39.71
CA GLN A 47 11.15 -3.66 -38.64
C GLN A 47 11.29 -2.58 -37.62
N VAL A 48 10.16 -2.16 -37.06
CA VAL A 48 10.08 -1.33 -35.84
C VAL A 48 9.29 -2.12 -34.80
N THR A 49 9.90 -2.27 -33.63
CA THR A 49 9.27 -2.84 -32.44
C THR A 49 9.09 -1.73 -31.42
N ALA A 50 7.86 -1.44 -31.01
CA ALA A 50 7.58 -0.59 -29.87
C ALA A 50 7.90 -1.35 -28.57
N VAL A 51 8.58 -0.69 -27.64
CA VAL A 51 8.85 -1.26 -26.31
C VAL A 51 8.16 -0.41 -25.27
N THR A 52 7.32 -1.04 -24.47
CA THR A 52 6.55 -0.36 -23.45
C THR A 52 7.20 -0.49 -22.06
N ARG A 53 6.87 0.46 -21.18
CA ARG A 53 7.14 0.43 -19.76
C ARG A 53 5.88 0.81 -19.01
N VAL A 54 5.72 0.26 -17.82
CA VAL A 54 4.60 0.59 -16.95
C VAL A 54 5.07 1.58 -15.87
N TYR A 55 4.54 2.79 -15.94
CA TYR A 55 4.74 3.85 -14.95
C TYR A 55 3.53 3.98 -14.03
N GLY A 56 3.63 4.78 -12.98
CA GLY A 56 2.51 4.99 -12.07
C GLY A 56 1.23 5.52 -12.74
N ASN A 57 1.35 6.22 -13.87
CA ASN A 57 0.23 6.71 -14.68
C ASN A 57 -0.19 5.76 -15.84
N GLY A 58 0.38 4.56 -15.87
CA GLY A 58 0.03 3.51 -16.83
C GLY A 58 1.13 3.14 -17.82
N GLU A 59 0.77 2.26 -18.73
CA GLU A 59 1.67 1.77 -19.78
C GLU A 59 1.91 2.85 -20.84
N GLN A 60 3.18 3.01 -21.23
CA GLN A 60 3.61 3.95 -22.26
C GLN A 60 4.66 3.30 -23.15
N ILE A 61 4.68 3.69 -24.43
CA ILE A 61 5.82 3.33 -25.30
C ILE A 61 7.00 4.18 -24.84
N ALA A 62 8.01 3.53 -24.29
CA ALA A 62 9.21 4.14 -23.75
C ALA A 62 10.39 4.09 -24.71
N GLU A 63 10.44 3.07 -25.57
CA GLU A 63 11.50 2.90 -26.56
C GLU A 63 10.96 2.37 -27.89
N ALA A 64 11.80 2.48 -28.94
CA ALA A 64 11.61 1.79 -30.21
C ALA A 64 12.89 1.06 -30.61
N ILE A 65 12.78 -0.19 -31.06
CA ILE A 65 13.87 -0.96 -31.64
C ILE A 65 13.66 -1.02 -33.14
N LEU A 66 14.60 -0.44 -33.88
CA LEU A 66 14.63 -0.40 -35.33
C LEU A 66 15.63 -1.44 -35.82
N GLU A 67 15.20 -2.34 -36.70
CA GLU A 67 16.05 -3.39 -37.26
C GLU A 67 16.44 -3.05 -38.70
N TYR A 68 17.75 -2.90 -38.92
CA TYR A 68 18.34 -2.68 -40.25
C TYR A 68 18.93 -3.97 -40.84
N PRO A 69 19.00 -4.10 -42.16
CA PRO A 69 19.55 -5.30 -42.77
C PRO A 69 21.09 -5.41 -42.61
N LYS A 70 21.77 -4.30 -42.35
CA LYS A 70 23.23 -4.20 -42.18
C LYS A 70 23.57 -3.43 -40.92
N ALA A 71 24.77 -3.67 -40.41
CA ALA A 71 25.27 -3.03 -39.19
C ALA A 71 25.61 -1.56 -39.40
N LEU A 72 25.26 -0.74 -38.43
CA LEU A 72 25.56 0.69 -38.31
C LEU A 72 26.63 0.89 -37.22
N LEU A 73 27.44 1.94 -37.36
CA LEU A 73 28.31 2.43 -36.30
C LEU A 73 27.52 3.33 -35.35
N PRO A 74 27.77 3.27 -34.04
CA PRO A 74 27.15 4.22 -33.09
C PRO A 74 27.37 5.68 -33.47
N SER A 75 28.55 6.04 -33.96
CA SER A 75 28.91 7.40 -34.39
C SER A 75 28.17 7.88 -35.67
N ALA A 76 27.56 6.95 -36.40
CA ALA A 76 26.84 7.27 -37.66
C ALA A 76 25.35 7.57 -37.42
N VAL A 77 24.87 7.51 -36.18
CA VAL A 77 23.45 7.65 -35.84
C VAL A 77 23.24 8.67 -34.72
N LYS A 78 22.30 9.59 -34.92
CA LYS A 78 22.00 10.69 -33.98
C LYS A 78 20.50 10.75 -33.68
N PRO A 79 20.08 11.32 -32.53
CA PRO A 79 18.65 11.52 -32.23
C PRO A 79 17.91 12.31 -33.32
N THR A 80 18.57 13.28 -33.95
CA THR A 80 18.02 14.12 -35.02
C THR A 80 17.78 13.36 -36.35
N ASP A 81 18.30 12.15 -36.47
CA ASP A 81 18.10 11.32 -37.67
C ASP A 81 16.72 10.68 -37.69
N PHE A 82 15.97 10.80 -36.58
CA PHE A 82 14.64 10.25 -36.46
C PHE A 82 13.63 11.27 -35.99
N ALA A 83 12.37 11.05 -36.37
CA ALA A 83 11.23 11.78 -35.86
C ALA A 83 10.12 10.79 -35.49
N VAL A 84 9.46 11.02 -34.38
CA VAL A 84 8.35 10.22 -33.87
C VAL A 84 7.24 11.18 -33.42
N SER A 85 6.04 11.02 -34.00
CA SER A 85 4.93 11.92 -33.68
C SER A 85 4.53 11.81 -32.20
N GLY A 86 4.45 12.96 -31.53
CA GLY A 86 4.02 13.05 -30.13
C GLY A 86 5.04 12.52 -29.11
N LYS A 87 6.29 12.24 -29.53
CA LYS A 87 7.34 11.75 -28.61
C LYS A 87 8.64 12.54 -28.80
N GLU A 88 9.27 12.87 -27.68
CA GLU A 88 10.62 13.43 -27.64
C GLU A 88 11.64 12.30 -27.54
N ILE A 89 12.63 12.29 -28.45
CA ILE A 89 13.72 11.31 -28.44
C ILE A 89 14.82 11.85 -27.53
N THR A 90 15.04 11.17 -26.41
CA THR A 90 16.05 11.57 -25.40
C THR A 90 17.41 10.95 -25.65
N ALA A 91 17.44 9.78 -26.28
CA ALA A 91 18.68 9.09 -26.64
C ALA A 91 18.48 8.16 -27.84
N VAL A 92 19.58 7.93 -28.58
CA VAL A 92 19.68 6.90 -29.61
C VAL A 92 20.91 6.06 -29.35
N ARG A 93 20.79 4.76 -29.49
CA ARG A 93 21.87 3.80 -29.31
C ARG A 93 21.89 2.75 -30.42
N VAL A 94 23.07 2.26 -30.77
CA VAL A 94 23.23 1.15 -31.71
C VAL A 94 23.67 -0.08 -30.94
N ASN A 95 23.10 -1.26 -31.27
CA ASN A 95 23.41 -2.50 -30.61
C ASN A 95 23.43 -3.68 -31.59
N ALA A 96 24.20 -4.71 -31.25
CA ALA A 96 24.26 -5.97 -31.99
C ALA A 96 23.01 -6.85 -31.79
N LYS A 97 22.26 -6.63 -30.70
CA LYS A 97 21.05 -7.36 -30.30
C LYS A 97 19.87 -6.42 -30.15
N PRO A 98 18.62 -6.93 -30.30
CA PRO A 98 17.39 -6.13 -30.08
C PRO A 98 17.09 -5.98 -28.57
N GLU A 99 18.09 -5.52 -27.82
CA GLU A 99 18.04 -5.37 -26.37
C GLU A 99 18.51 -3.95 -26.00
N LEU A 100 17.87 -3.40 -24.97
CA LEU A 100 18.35 -2.17 -24.35
C LEU A 100 19.72 -2.38 -23.73
N THR A 101 20.61 -1.44 -23.94
CA THR A 101 21.98 -1.51 -23.42
C THR A 101 22.51 -0.12 -23.08
N ASP A 102 23.27 -0.03 -22.00
CA ASP A 102 24.04 1.19 -21.68
C ASP A 102 25.36 1.25 -22.45
N LYS A 103 25.75 0.15 -23.10
CA LYS A 103 26.98 0.07 -23.90
C LYS A 103 26.62 -0.02 -25.37
N GLU A 104 26.97 1.02 -26.12
CA GLU A 104 26.82 1.04 -27.55
C GLU A 104 27.78 0.06 -28.21
N GLN A 105 27.28 -0.64 -29.22
CA GLN A 105 28.04 -1.58 -30.04
C GLN A 105 27.64 -1.40 -31.49
N THR A 106 28.59 -1.58 -32.39
CA THR A 106 28.30 -1.74 -33.79
C THR A 106 27.27 -2.86 -34.02
N GLY A 107 26.20 -2.57 -34.71
CA GLY A 107 25.11 -3.55 -34.86
C GLY A 107 24.00 -3.10 -35.78
N ARG A 108 23.06 -3.98 -36.00
CA ARG A 108 21.91 -3.76 -36.90
C ARG A 108 20.66 -3.19 -36.22
N TYR A 109 20.73 -2.99 -34.89
CA TYR A 109 19.59 -2.48 -34.14
C TYR A 109 19.88 -1.05 -33.68
N VAL A 110 18.95 -0.15 -34.00
CA VAL A 110 18.96 1.21 -33.49
C VAL A 110 17.84 1.32 -32.46
N ILE A 111 18.16 1.79 -31.28
CA ILE A 111 17.25 1.88 -30.15
C ILE A 111 17.00 3.36 -29.85
N LEU A 112 15.77 3.80 -30.02
CA LEU A 112 15.32 5.14 -29.66
C LEU A 112 14.74 5.10 -28.26
N GLN A 113 15.18 6.00 -27.39
CA GLN A 113 14.58 6.21 -26.08
C GLN A 113 13.74 7.48 -26.10
N PHE A 114 12.56 7.43 -25.49
CA PHE A 114 11.62 8.53 -25.42
C PHE A 114 11.54 9.13 -24.03
N ALA A 115 11.27 10.44 -23.97
CA ALA A 115 10.88 11.07 -22.72
C ALA A 115 9.60 10.43 -22.17
N GLN A 116 9.58 10.18 -20.86
CA GLN A 116 8.35 9.77 -20.19
C GLN A 116 7.29 10.86 -20.37
N GLN A 117 6.09 10.48 -20.75
CA GLN A 117 4.98 11.42 -20.84
C GLN A 117 4.60 11.90 -19.44
N ASN A 118 4.40 13.21 -19.30
CA ASN A 118 3.95 13.80 -18.06
C ASN A 118 2.64 13.16 -17.59
N ASN A 119 2.50 13.05 -16.28
CA ASN A 119 1.28 12.55 -15.67
C ASN A 119 0.11 13.48 -16.05
N VAL A 120 -0.94 12.92 -16.65
CA VAL A 120 -2.17 13.66 -17.01
C VAL A 120 -2.85 14.32 -15.80
N TYR A 121 -2.48 13.91 -14.59
CA TYR A 121 -2.97 14.47 -13.33
C TYR A 121 -2.12 15.62 -12.78
N ASP A 122 -0.96 15.95 -13.36
CA ASP A 122 -0.10 17.06 -12.92
C ASP A 122 -0.82 18.42 -12.99
N GLY A 123 -1.72 18.59 -13.96
CA GLY A 123 -2.56 19.78 -14.08
C GLY A 123 -3.62 19.96 -12.97
N VAL A 124 -3.90 18.92 -12.19
CA VAL A 124 -4.90 18.97 -11.10
C VAL A 124 -4.38 19.79 -9.90
N LEU A 125 -3.06 19.92 -9.78
CA LEU A 125 -2.43 20.73 -8.72
C LEU A 125 -2.43 22.24 -9.03
N SER A 126 -2.78 22.66 -10.27
CA SER A 126 -2.90 24.08 -10.61
C SER A 126 -4.08 24.71 -9.87
N LYS A 127 -3.78 25.69 -9.02
CA LYS A 127 -4.67 26.43 -8.13
C LYS A 127 -5.83 27.13 -8.85
N LYS A 128 -6.87 26.43 -9.22
CA LYS A 128 -8.18 27.05 -9.43
C LYS A 128 -9.17 26.33 -8.52
N PRO A 129 -9.74 27.00 -7.50
CA PRO A 129 -10.81 26.39 -6.72
C PRO A 129 -11.94 26.08 -7.70
N ARG A 130 -12.25 24.80 -7.85
CA ARG A 130 -13.50 24.38 -8.50
C ARG A 130 -14.62 25.07 -7.74
N ARG A 131 -15.51 25.77 -8.46
CA ARG A 131 -16.78 26.25 -7.91
C ARG A 131 -17.36 25.13 -7.04
N GLN A 132 -17.64 25.47 -5.79
CA GLN A 132 -18.31 24.56 -4.86
C GLN A 132 -19.49 23.92 -5.59
N ALA A 133 -19.49 22.61 -5.68
CA ALA A 133 -20.68 21.88 -6.11
C ALA A 133 -21.80 22.28 -5.15
N LYS A 134 -22.93 22.70 -5.69
CA LYS A 134 -24.14 22.95 -4.90
C LYS A 134 -24.38 21.72 -4.03
N PRO A 135 -24.75 21.90 -2.73
CA PRO A 135 -25.14 20.77 -1.92
C PRO A 135 -26.27 20.02 -2.65
N ALA A 136 -26.10 18.70 -2.78
CA ALA A 136 -27.14 17.85 -3.30
C ALA A 136 -28.35 18.02 -2.41
N ASN A 137 -29.45 18.48 -2.97
CA ASN A 137 -30.76 18.47 -2.31
C ASN A 137 -31.10 17.00 -1.99
N ASP A 138 -31.29 16.72 -0.70
CA ASP A 138 -31.97 15.53 -0.21
C ASP A 138 -33.40 15.54 -0.74
N ASN A 139 -33.63 14.87 -1.85
CA ASN A 139 -34.98 14.47 -2.26
C ASN A 139 -34.91 13.06 -2.85
N ASN A 140 -35.48 12.13 -2.09
CA ASN A 140 -36.06 10.85 -2.46
C ASN A 140 -35.96 10.48 -3.95
N GLY A 141 -35.05 9.59 -4.27
CA GLY A 141 -35.03 8.84 -5.52
C GLY A 141 -34.31 7.52 -5.27
N GLN A 142 -35.07 6.43 -5.17
CA GLN A 142 -34.56 5.07 -5.35
C GLN A 142 -33.85 5.03 -6.72
N GLY A 143 -32.58 5.41 -6.74
CA GLY A 143 -31.69 5.16 -7.85
C GLY A 143 -31.24 3.70 -7.74
N THR A 144 -31.75 2.85 -8.61
CA THR A 144 -31.10 1.57 -8.91
C THR A 144 -29.69 1.88 -9.40
N ASP A 145 -28.70 1.78 -8.53
CA ASP A 145 -27.29 1.87 -8.91
C ASP A 145 -26.94 0.63 -9.73
N ALA A 146 -27.23 0.70 -11.03
CA ALA A 146 -26.66 -0.24 -11.98
C ALA A 146 -25.12 -0.11 -11.90
N PRO A 147 -24.37 -1.22 -11.82
CA PRO A 147 -22.92 -1.18 -11.71
C PRO A 147 -22.34 -0.32 -12.85
N ARG A 148 -21.66 0.77 -12.53
CA ARG A 148 -21.01 1.61 -13.55
C ARG A 148 -19.87 0.81 -14.17
N GLN A 149 -20.04 0.40 -15.43
CA GLN A 149 -18.97 -0.19 -16.21
C GLN A 149 -17.83 0.83 -16.32
N SER A 150 -16.60 0.33 -16.16
CA SER A 150 -15.39 1.12 -16.45
C SER A 150 -15.38 1.52 -17.92
N ASN A 151 -15.23 2.81 -18.20
CA ASN A 151 -15.00 3.33 -19.55
C ASN A 151 -13.51 3.37 -19.94
N ARG A 152 -12.66 2.65 -19.21
CA ARG A 152 -11.22 2.61 -19.48
C ARG A 152 -10.98 1.98 -20.85
N LYS A 153 -10.23 2.70 -21.68
CA LYS A 153 -9.75 2.18 -22.95
C LYS A 153 -8.41 1.48 -22.75
N LEU A 154 -8.13 0.48 -23.59
CA LEU A 154 -6.78 -0.08 -23.68
C LEU A 154 -5.79 1.00 -24.10
N PRO A 155 -4.52 0.92 -23.68
CA PRO A 155 -3.48 1.85 -24.14
C PRO A 155 -3.37 1.84 -25.67
N ASP A 156 -3.21 3.02 -26.26
CA ASP A 156 -2.85 3.12 -27.68
C ASP A 156 -1.33 2.95 -27.81
N LEU A 157 -0.93 1.80 -28.32
CA LEU A 157 0.47 1.43 -28.52
C LEU A 157 0.89 1.56 -29.99
N SER A 158 0.16 2.33 -30.78
CA SER A 158 0.55 2.67 -32.14
C SER A 158 1.81 3.54 -32.13
N LEU A 159 2.78 3.21 -32.97
CA LEU A 159 4.03 3.93 -33.10
C LEU A 159 4.42 4.02 -34.56
N GLN A 160 4.78 5.22 -35.01
CA GLN A 160 5.32 5.44 -36.33
C GLN A 160 6.65 6.20 -36.18
N VAL A 161 7.71 5.63 -36.76
CA VAL A 161 9.07 6.21 -36.76
C VAL A 161 9.42 6.65 -38.16
N GLN A 162 9.85 7.89 -38.31
CA GLN A 162 10.40 8.42 -39.55
C GLN A 162 11.92 8.51 -39.42
N GLN A 163 12.65 7.83 -40.32
CA GLN A 163 14.05 8.11 -40.58
C GLN A 163 14.15 9.33 -41.50
N VAL A 164 14.86 10.39 -41.09
CA VAL A 164 14.88 11.66 -41.79
C VAL A 164 16.02 11.75 -42.81
N PRO A 165 17.33 11.58 -42.46
CA PRO A 165 18.40 11.50 -43.43
C PRO A 165 18.65 10.06 -43.88
N PRO A 166 19.35 9.89 -45.01
CA PRO A 166 19.96 8.62 -45.35
C PRO A 166 20.96 8.18 -44.24
N LEU A 167 20.98 6.89 -43.91
CA LEU A 167 21.97 6.31 -42.99
C LEU A 167 22.90 5.35 -43.76
N THR A 168 24.18 5.34 -43.43
CA THR A 168 25.18 4.52 -44.11
C THR A 168 25.68 3.40 -43.17
N ALA A 169 25.55 2.17 -43.60
CA ALA A 169 26.07 0.99 -42.93
C ALA A 169 27.60 0.87 -43.06
N ILE A 170 28.21 -0.01 -42.27
CA ILE A 170 29.67 -0.24 -42.25
C ILE A 170 30.21 -0.69 -43.61
N ASP A 171 29.40 -1.43 -44.37
CA ASP A 171 29.78 -1.94 -45.72
C ASP A 171 29.53 -0.91 -46.83
N GLY A 172 29.14 0.34 -46.50
CA GLY A 172 28.83 1.39 -47.44
C GLY A 172 27.38 1.35 -47.96
N THR A 173 26.58 0.42 -47.58
CA THR A 173 25.14 0.37 -47.95
C THR A 173 24.42 1.59 -47.36
N THR A 174 23.67 2.29 -48.21
CA THR A 174 22.89 3.46 -47.77
C THR A 174 21.40 3.10 -47.66
N PHE A 175 20.81 3.44 -46.53
CA PHE A 175 19.38 3.31 -46.24
C PHE A 175 18.69 4.63 -46.48
N ALA A 176 17.74 4.66 -47.41
CA ALA A 176 17.00 5.90 -47.75
C ALA A 176 16.03 6.31 -46.62
N PRO A 177 15.68 7.59 -46.54
CA PRO A 177 14.61 8.06 -45.64
C PRO A 177 13.32 7.27 -45.82
N LEU A 178 12.71 6.88 -44.71
CA LEU A 178 11.48 6.06 -44.74
C LEU A 178 10.69 6.29 -43.45
N THR A 179 9.37 6.21 -43.56
CA THR A 179 8.47 6.17 -42.40
C THR A 179 7.93 4.74 -42.24
N VAL A 180 8.11 4.17 -41.05
CA VAL A 180 7.71 2.79 -40.75
C VAL A 180 6.85 2.77 -39.50
N SER A 181 5.71 2.09 -39.57
CA SER A 181 4.88 1.80 -38.37
C SER A 181 5.42 0.59 -37.63
N ALA A 182 5.34 0.61 -36.33
CA ALA A 182 5.68 -0.56 -35.51
C ALA A 182 4.76 -1.75 -35.87
N THR A 183 5.36 -2.91 -36.06
CA THR A 183 4.67 -4.17 -36.36
C THR A 183 4.66 -5.14 -35.20
N ALA A 184 5.39 -4.82 -34.13
CA ALA A 184 5.45 -5.59 -32.92
C ALA A 184 5.49 -4.66 -31.69
N VAL A 185 4.99 -5.17 -30.58
CA VAL A 185 5.08 -4.54 -29.25
C VAL A 185 5.73 -5.54 -28.31
N LYS A 186 6.69 -5.08 -27.50
CA LYS A 186 7.25 -5.80 -26.35
C LYS A 186 6.83 -5.08 -25.09
N ASP A 187 6.38 -5.82 -24.11
CA ASP A 187 5.96 -5.32 -22.78
C ASP A 187 6.77 -5.98 -21.64
N PRO A 188 8.08 -5.74 -21.53
CA PRO A 188 8.98 -6.51 -20.68
C PRO A 188 8.61 -6.48 -19.19
N ASP A 189 7.83 -5.47 -18.74
CA ASP A 189 7.35 -5.41 -17.36
C ASP A 189 6.19 -6.37 -17.12
N MET A 190 5.31 -6.59 -18.12
CA MET A 190 4.15 -7.47 -18.01
C MET A 190 4.42 -8.89 -18.50
N GLU A 191 5.38 -9.10 -19.42
CA GLU A 191 5.78 -10.44 -19.90
C GLU A 191 6.31 -11.35 -18.80
N ARG A 192 6.70 -10.77 -17.66
CA ARG A 192 7.16 -11.50 -16.46
C ARG A 192 6.02 -12.24 -15.76
N PHE A 193 4.76 -11.84 -15.99
CA PHE A 193 3.58 -12.41 -15.36
C PHE A 193 2.96 -13.48 -16.25
N GLN A 194 2.61 -14.60 -15.63
CA GLN A 194 1.80 -15.63 -16.27
C GLN A 194 0.33 -15.41 -15.91
N GLN A 195 -0.56 -15.70 -16.86
CA GLN A 195 -2.00 -15.55 -16.71
C GLN A 195 -2.64 -16.91 -16.39
N TYR A 196 -3.54 -16.91 -15.40
CA TYR A 196 -4.27 -18.07 -14.94
C TYR A 196 -5.72 -17.72 -14.64
N GLU A 197 -6.51 -18.75 -14.37
CA GLU A 197 -7.89 -18.62 -13.89
C GLU A 197 -8.09 -19.43 -12.61
N TYR A 198 -8.92 -18.90 -11.71
CA TYR A 198 -9.39 -19.58 -10.51
C TYR A 198 -10.91 -19.64 -10.54
N THR A 199 -11.48 -20.84 -10.36
CA THR A 199 -12.93 -21.05 -10.29
C THR A 199 -13.33 -21.38 -8.86
N ASP A 200 -14.17 -20.54 -8.29
CA ASP A 200 -14.82 -20.80 -7.03
C ASP A 200 -16.19 -21.42 -7.25
N LYS A 201 -16.39 -22.63 -6.74
CA LYS A 201 -17.64 -23.38 -6.93
C LYS A 201 -18.77 -22.87 -6.03
N GLU A 202 -18.46 -22.31 -4.86
CA GLU A 202 -19.46 -21.79 -3.92
C GLU A 202 -19.97 -20.43 -4.40
N VAL A 203 -19.08 -19.54 -4.84
CA VAL A 203 -19.45 -18.27 -5.47
C VAL A 203 -20.03 -18.50 -6.87
N GLY A 204 -19.69 -19.61 -7.53
CA GLY A 204 -20.12 -19.95 -8.87
C GLY A 204 -19.50 -19.07 -9.95
N ALA A 205 -18.29 -18.54 -9.73
CA ALA A 205 -17.62 -17.61 -10.62
C ALA A 205 -16.15 -17.97 -10.85
N THR A 206 -15.61 -17.54 -11.99
CA THR A 206 -14.19 -17.71 -12.35
C THR A 206 -13.53 -16.35 -12.44
N ILE A 207 -12.39 -16.16 -11.76
CA ILE A 207 -11.59 -14.94 -11.80
C ILE A 207 -10.25 -15.21 -12.49
N PRO A 208 -9.91 -14.46 -13.56
CA PRO A 208 -8.58 -14.47 -14.11
C PRO A 208 -7.60 -13.71 -13.21
N TYR A 209 -6.33 -14.13 -13.22
CA TYR A 209 -5.31 -13.48 -12.42
C TYR A 209 -3.93 -13.55 -13.06
N ASN A 210 -3.07 -12.61 -12.71
CA ASN A 210 -1.68 -12.53 -13.11
C ASN A 210 -0.81 -12.95 -11.94
N LEU A 211 0.14 -13.84 -12.21
CA LEU A 211 1.07 -14.35 -11.21
C LEU A 211 2.50 -14.22 -11.70
N TYR A 212 3.33 -13.58 -10.89
CA TYR A 212 4.78 -13.59 -11.06
C TYR A 212 5.41 -14.55 -10.04
N LEU A 213 6.26 -15.42 -10.52
CA LEU A 213 7.16 -16.23 -9.70
C LEU A 213 8.60 -15.74 -9.91
N PRO A 214 9.44 -15.71 -8.86
CA PRO A 214 10.86 -15.38 -9.01
C PRO A 214 11.54 -16.21 -10.10
N GLN A 215 12.50 -15.63 -10.82
CA GLN A 215 13.13 -16.25 -11.99
C GLN A 215 13.67 -17.67 -11.69
N ASN A 216 14.21 -17.89 -10.49
CA ASN A 216 14.71 -19.19 -10.04
C ASN A 216 13.81 -19.78 -8.95
N TYR A 217 12.49 -19.74 -9.16
CA TYR A 217 11.54 -20.27 -8.17
C TYR A 217 11.82 -21.74 -7.85
N ASP A 218 12.04 -22.02 -6.57
CA ASP A 218 12.22 -23.37 -6.01
C ASP A 218 11.10 -23.66 -5.01
N SER A 219 10.30 -24.68 -5.27
CA SER A 219 9.18 -25.10 -4.40
C SER A 219 9.63 -25.50 -2.97
N LYS A 220 10.93 -25.76 -2.75
CA LYS A 220 11.50 -26.07 -1.44
C LYS A 220 11.83 -24.81 -0.62
N LYS A 221 12.01 -23.66 -1.26
CA LYS A 221 12.26 -22.36 -0.63
C LYS A 221 10.93 -21.68 -0.33
N LYS A 222 10.83 -20.94 0.79
CA LYS A 222 9.66 -20.15 1.15
C LYS A 222 9.84 -18.70 0.72
N TYR A 223 8.88 -18.17 -0.02
CA TYR A 223 8.90 -16.82 -0.60
C TYR A 223 7.86 -15.92 0.06
N PRO A 224 8.17 -14.63 0.27
CA PRO A 224 7.12 -13.64 0.53
C PRO A 224 6.08 -13.66 -0.59
N LEU A 225 4.84 -13.32 -0.27
CA LEU A 225 3.78 -13.09 -1.24
C LEU A 225 3.33 -11.64 -1.15
N LEU A 226 3.38 -10.91 -2.25
CA LEU A 226 2.73 -9.63 -2.42
C LEU A 226 1.41 -9.81 -3.16
N PHE A 227 0.33 -9.40 -2.53
CA PHE A 227 -1.02 -9.39 -3.07
C PHE A 227 -1.40 -7.96 -3.44
N PHE A 228 -1.50 -7.68 -4.74
CA PHE A 228 -1.89 -6.38 -5.28
C PHE A 228 -3.30 -6.46 -5.85
N VAL A 229 -4.18 -5.54 -5.46
CA VAL A 229 -5.52 -5.40 -6.03
C VAL A 229 -5.68 -4.02 -6.66
N ALA A 230 -6.16 -4.01 -7.89
CA ALA A 230 -6.34 -2.80 -8.69
C ALA A 230 -7.59 -1.99 -8.27
N ASP A 231 -7.69 -0.75 -8.74
CA ASP A 231 -8.88 0.09 -8.55
C ASP A 231 -10.05 -0.33 -9.46
N ALA A 232 -11.24 0.25 -9.23
CA ALA A 232 -12.45 -0.08 -9.97
C ALA A 232 -12.38 0.26 -11.48
N SER A 233 -11.47 1.16 -11.91
CA SER A 233 -11.30 1.46 -13.33
C SER A 233 -10.66 0.30 -14.11
N ALA A 234 -10.07 -0.67 -13.40
CA ALA A 234 -9.55 -1.90 -13.97
C ALA A 234 -10.62 -2.94 -14.29
N ASN A 235 -11.87 -2.73 -13.89
CA ASN A 235 -12.96 -3.69 -14.11
C ASN A 235 -13.40 -3.74 -15.58
N ILE A 236 -12.49 -4.14 -16.46
CA ILE A 236 -12.69 -4.39 -17.89
C ILE A 236 -12.30 -5.83 -18.23
N ASN A 237 -12.72 -6.32 -19.41
CA ASN A 237 -12.46 -7.70 -19.84
C ASN A 237 -11.07 -7.87 -20.50
N ALA A 238 -10.02 -7.37 -19.82
CA ALA A 238 -8.63 -7.54 -20.25
C ALA A 238 -7.79 -8.02 -19.06
N ILE A 239 -7.31 -9.26 -19.12
CA ILE A 239 -6.65 -9.93 -18.00
C ILE A 239 -5.42 -9.20 -17.47
N LYS A 240 -4.66 -8.52 -18.32
CA LYS A 240 -3.45 -7.75 -17.94
C LYS A 240 -3.76 -6.36 -17.40
N THR A 241 -5.04 -5.95 -17.23
CA THR A 241 -5.38 -4.59 -16.77
C THR A 241 -4.69 -4.20 -15.46
N PRO A 242 -4.60 -5.05 -14.42
CA PRO A 242 -3.87 -4.72 -13.19
C PRO A 242 -2.39 -4.45 -13.41
N LEU A 243 -1.83 -4.89 -14.54
CA LEU A 243 -0.42 -4.72 -14.88
C LEU A 243 -0.15 -3.42 -15.64
N PHE A 244 -1.06 -2.98 -16.53
CA PHE A 244 -0.82 -1.82 -17.40
C PHE A 244 -1.48 -0.52 -16.93
N GLN A 245 -2.41 -0.56 -16.00
CA GLN A 245 -3.08 0.65 -15.53
C GLN A 245 -2.21 1.57 -14.66
N GLY A 246 -1.12 1.03 -14.14
CA GLY A 246 -0.14 1.65 -13.28
C GLY A 246 0.85 0.60 -12.77
N ASN A 247 1.96 1.02 -12.19
CA ASN A 247 3.04 0.13 -11.77
C ASN A 247 2.81 -0.61 -10.45
N GLY A 248 1.63 -0.50 -9.85
CA GLY A 248 1.32 -1.08 -8.53
C GLY A 248 1.51 -2.60 -8.43
N ALA A 249 1.40 -3.35 -9.56
CA ALA A 249 1.73 -4.76 -9.62
C ALA A 249 3.15 -5.00 -10.17
N THR A 250 3.52 -4.33 -11.26
CA THR A 250 4.73 -4.63 -12.04
C THR A 250 6.02 -4.21 -11.36
N ILE A 251 5.99 -3.17 -10.54
CA ILE A 251 7.18 -2.68 -9.82
C ILE A 251 7.84 -3.79 -8.98
N TRP A 252 7.03 -4.64 -8.34
CA TRP A 252 7.50 -5.71 -7.47
C TRP A 252 8.17 -6.86 -8.23
N ALA A 253 7.85 -7.03 -9.52
CA ALA A 253 8.45 -8.02 -10.40
C ALA A 253 9.68 -7.49 -11.15
N SER A 254 10.05 -6.21 -10.98
CA SER A 254 11.24 -5.62 -11.61
C SER A 254 12.54 -6.26 -11.09
N ASP A 255 13.60 -6.29 -11.91
CA ASP A 255 14.88 -6.90 -11.51
C ASP A 255 15.48 -6.24 -10.28
N CYS A 256 15.39 -4.90 -10.20
CA CYS A 256 15.85 -4.13 -9.04
C CYS A 256 15.13 -4.51 -7.76
N GLU A 257 13.80 -4.65 -7.82
CA GLU A 257 13.00 -4.97 -6.64
C GLU A 257 13.18 -6.44 -6.24
N GLN A 258 13.19 -7.35 -7.21
CA GLN A 258 13.42 -8.78 -6.96
C GLN A 258 14.83 -9.07 -6.39
N ALA A 259 15.83 -8.30 -6.78
CA ALA A 259 17.18 -8.42 -6.22
C ALA A 259 17.24 -8.05 -4.72
N LYS A 260 16.35 -7.15 -4.26
CA LYS A 260 16.23 -6.73 -2.86
C LYS A 260 15.21 -7.56 -2.08
N HIS A 261 14.07 -7.81 -2.70
CA HIS A 261 12.86 -8.34 -2.09
C HIS A 261 12.27 -9.45 -2.95
N GLU A 262 13.03 -10.54 -3.14
CA GLU A 262 12.56 -11.68 -3.92
C GLU A 262 11.22 -12.19 -3.39
N CYS A 263 10.17 -12.12 -4.22
CA CYS A 263 8.80 -12.43 -3.82
C CYS A 263 7.94 -12.94 -4.97
N ILE A 264 6.88 -13.65 -4.62
CA ILE A 264 5.74 -13.96 -5.50
C ILE A 264 4.84 -12.74 -5.57
N VAL A 265 4.31 -12.39 -6.76
CA VAL A 265 3.33 -11.30 -6.91
C VAL A 265 2.04 -11.85 -7.49
N LEU A 266 0.93 -11.62 -6.80
CA LEU A 266 -0.42 -12.00 -7.23
C LEU A 266 -1.24 -10.74 -7.52
N ALA A 267 -1.75 -10.63 -8.75
CA ALA A 267 -2.60 -9.53 -9.20
C ALA A 267 -3.88 -10.07 -9.88
N PRO A 268 -4.99 -10.24 -9.15
CA PRO A 268 -6.27 -10.67 -9.71
C PRO A 268 -6.85 -9.60 -10.64
N GLN A 269 -7.56 -10.05 -11.67
CA GLN A 269 -8.34 -9.19 -12.56
C GLN A 269 -9.83 -9.38 -12.32
N TYR A 270 -10.46 -8.40 -11.70
CA TYR A 270 -11.92 -8.37 -11.51
C TYR A 270 -12.57 -7.78 -12.76
N THR A 271 -13.09 -8.65 -13.62
CA THR A 271 -13.55 -8.29 -14.98
C THR A 271 -14.92 -7.60 -14.97
N ALA A 272 -15.25 -6.92 -16.09
CA ALA A 272 -16.59 -6.37 -16.30
C ALA A 272 -17.68 -7.47 -16.30
N ASP A 273 -17.35 -8.66 -16.75
CA ASP A 273 -18.29 -9.79 -16.73
C ASP A 273 -18.51 -10.33 -15.32
N LEU A 274 -17.50 -10.28 -14.45
CA LEU A 274 -17.68 -10.56 -13.02
C LEU A 274 -18.58 -9.52 -12.37
N VAL A 275 -18.37 -8.22 -12.67
CA VAL A 275 -19.26 -7.14 -12.17
C VAL A 275 -20.70 -7.41 -12.58
N LYS A 276 -20.98 -7.81 -13.82
CA LYS A 276 -22.32 -8.17 -14.27
C LYS A 276 -22.89 -9.40 -13.57
N LYS A 277 -22.04 -10.41 -13.31
CA LYS A 277 -22.47 -11.71 -12.79
C LYS A 277 -22.73 -11.70 -11.28
N ILE A 278 -21.82 -11.10 -10.51
CA ILE A 278 -21.82 -11.17 -9.04
C ILE A 278 -21.70 -9.80 -8.33
N GLY A 279 -21.80 -8.70 -9.09
CA GLY A 279 -21.72 -7.33 -8.57
C GLY A 279 -20.29 -6.81 -8.44
N MET A 280 -20.16 -5.60 -7.91
CA MET A 280 -18.87 -4.97 -7.61
C MET A 280 -18.11 -5.75 -6.53
N MET A 281 -16.80 -5.77 -6.60
CA MET A 281 -15.94 -6.38 -5.57
C MET A 281 -16.09 -5.66 -4.22
N THR A 282 -16.12 -4.31 -4.23
CA THR A 282 -16.43 -3.48 -3.06
C THR A 282 -17.44 -2.42 -3.44
N THR A 283 -18.25 -1.97 -2.47
CA THR A 283 -19.29 -0.95 -2.65
C THR A 283 -19.10 0.19 -1.65
N ASP A 284 -19.78 1.32 -1.84
CA ASP A 284 -19.74 2.47 -0.92
C ASP A 284 -20.41 2.14 0.44
N GLU A 285 -21.25 1.09 0.50
CA GLU A 285 -21.82 0.56 1.75
C GLU A 285 -20.78 -0.14 2.64
N ASN A 286 -19.61 -0.46 2.06
CA ASN A 286 -18.49 -1.12 2.76
C ASN A 286 -18.90 -2.45 3.42
N VAL A 287 -19.62 -3.30 2.69
CA VAL A 287 -20.05 -4.62 3.12
C VAL A 287 -19.26 -5.73 2.43
N TRP A 288 -19.23 -6.91 3.05
CA TRP A 288 -18.60 -8.08 2.44
C TRP A 288 -19.46 -8.60 1.27
N THR A 289 -18.86 -8.69 0.08
CA THR A 289 -19.53 -9.08 -1.17
C THR A 289 -19.09 -10.47 -1.65
N PRO A 290 -19.84 -11.10 -2.57
CA PRO A 290 -19.36 -12.30 -3.26
C PRO A 290 -18.05 -12.08 -4.01
N GLY A 291 -17.81 -10.86 -4.53
CA GLY A 291 -16.55 -10.49 -5.18
C GLY A 291 -15.37 -10.51 -4.22
N LEU A 292 -15.54 -10.04 -2.98
CA LEU A 292 -14.52 -10.14 -1.92
C LEU A 292 -14.26 -11.60 -1.53
N THR A 293 -15.30 -12.44 -1.48
CA THR A 293 -15.14 -13.89 -1.25
C THR A 293 -14.27 -14.50 -2.34
N LEU A 294 -14.62 -14.29 -3.62
CA LEU A 294 -13.90 -14.84 -4.76
C LEU A 294 -12.41 -14.45 -4.78
N VAL A 295 -12.12 -13.17 -4.53
CA VAL A 295 -10.74 -12.65 -4.50
C VAL A 295 -9.96 -13.17 -3.29
N SER A 296 -10.61 -13.28 -2.13
CA SER A 296 -10.02 -13.85 -0.91
C SER A 296 -9.70 -15.34 -1.07
N ASP A 297 -10.59 -16.10 -1.67
CA ASP A 297 -10.42 -17.54 -1.85
C ASP A 297 -9.35 -17.85 -2.90
N LEU A 298 -9.24 -17.03 -3.97
CA LEU A 298 -8.09 -17.06 -4.86
C LEU A 298 -6.77 -16.83 -4.10
N LEU A 299 -6.72 -15.83 -3.19
CA LEU A 299 -5.51 -15.56 -2.40
C LEU A 299 -5.15 -16.78 -1.53
N HIS A 300 -6.12 -17.41 -0.87
CA HIS A 300 -5.91 -18.62 -0.07
C HIS A 300 -5.46 -19.81 -0.92
N ASP A 301 -6.01 -19.98 -2.13
CA ASP A 301 -5.59 -21.01 -3.09
C ASP A 301 -4.11 -20.84 -3.47
N VAL A 302 -3.70 -19.62 -3.82
CA VAL A 302 -2.30 -19.32 -4.16
C VAL A 302 -1.37 -19.55 -2.96
N ILE A 303 -1.74 -19.14 -1.76
CA ILE A 303 -0.97 -19.40 -0.52
C ILE A 303 -0.77 -20.90 -0.29
N THR A 304 -1.75 -21.71 -0.67
CA THR A 304 -1.71 -23.18 -0.47
C THR A 304 -0.94 -23.88 -1.60
N ARG A 305 -1.10 -23.42 -2.82
CA ARG A 305 -0.55 -24.05 -4.03
C ARG A 305 0.94 -23.77 -4.20
N TYR A 306 1.40 -22.57 -3.80
CA TYR A 306 2.79 -22.15 -3.98
C TYR A 306 3.55 -22.12 -2.65
N SER A 307 4.87 -22.06 -2.73
CA SER A 307 5.76 -22.08 -1.56
C SER A 307 5.84 -20.73 -0.85
N VAL A 308 4.70 -20.27 -0.34
CA VAL A 308 4.56 -18.98 0.35
C VAL A 308 5.07 -19.06 1.80
N ASP A 309 5.85 -18.05 2.22
CA ASP A 309 6.15 -17.80 3.63
C ASP A 309 4.94 -17.12 4.29
N LYS A 310 4.17 -17.88 5.04
CA LYS A 310 2.95 -17.40 5.70
C LYS A 310 3.17 -16.28 6.70
N ASN A 311 4.43 -16.03 7.12
CA ASN A 311 4.80 -14.91 7.97
C ASN A 311 5.15 -13.64 7.19
N ARG A 312 5.22 -13.72 5.86
CA ARG A 312 5.54 -12.61 4.95
C ARG A 312 4.56 -12.52 3.80
N ILE A 313 3.27 -12.38 4.13
CA ILE A 313 2.22 -12.07 3.16
C ILE A 313 1.91 -10.59 3.30
N TYR A 314 2.03 -9.86 2.21
CA TYR A 314 1.81 -8.42 2.16
C TYR A 314 0.63 -8.09 1.27
N GLY A 315 -0.18 -7.13 1.70
CA GLY A 315 -1.32 -6.65 0.92
C GLY A 315 -1.10 -5.20 0.47
N THR A 316 -1.44 -4.90 -0.78
CA THR A 316 -1.47 -3.53 -1.29
C THR A 316 -2.52 -3.36 -2.36
N GLY A 317 -2.93 -2.13 -2.60
CA GLY A 317 -3.88 -1.77 -3.63
C GLY A 317 -4.34 -0.34 -3.48
N GLN A 318 -4.84 0.21 -4.60
CA GLN A 318 -5.40 1.56 -4.63
C GLN A 318 -6.93 1.52 -4.73
N SER A 319 -7.59 2.53 -4.14
CA SER A 319 -9.05 2.70 -4.23
C SER A 319 -9.80 1.41 -3.86
N GLN A 320 -10.59 0.85 -4.77
CA GLN A 320 -11.29 -0.44 -4.58
C GLN A 320 -10.36 -1.55 -4.10
N GLY A 321 -9.12 -1.61 -4.62
CA GLY A 321 -8.15 -2.62 -4.22
C GLY A 321 -7.64 -2.43 -2.80
N GLY A 322 -7.47 -1.18 -2.34
CA GLY A 322 -7.18 -0.87 -0.95
C GLY A 322 -8.34 -1.23 -0.03
N MET A 323 -9.59 -0.93 -0.45
CA MET A 323 -10.81 -1.34 0.26
C MET A 323 -10.90 -2.86 0.42
N ALA A 324 -10.61 -3.63 -0.63
CA ALA A 324 -10.57 -5.09 -0.58
C ALA A 324 -9.52 -5.59 0.43
N ASN A 325 -8.33 -5.00 0.42
CA ASN A 325 -7.27 -5.34 1.38
C ASN A 325 -7.68 -5.06 2.84
N ILE A 326 -8.39 -3.97 3.11
CA ILE A 326 -8.93 -3.65 4.44
C ILE A 326 -9.98 -4.70 4.85
N ALA A 327 -10.99 -4.95 3.99
CA ALA A 327 -12.06 -5.91 4.27
C ALA A 327 -11.52 -7.33 4.51
N ILE A 328 -10.52 -7.77 3.73
CA ILE A 328 -9.85 -9.06 3.92
C ILE A 328 -9.10 -9.10 5.26
N SER A 329 -8.43 -8.00 5.66
CA SER A 329 -7.77 -7.92 6.97
C SER A 329 -8.73 -7.94 8.15
N ASP A 330 -9.90 -7.34 8.00
CA ASP A 330 -10.93 -7.36 9.03
C ASP A 330 -11.46 -8.78 9.24
N LYS A 331 -11.76 -9.48 8.13
CA LYS A 331 -12.26 -10.87 8.17
C LYS A 331 -11.18 -11.89 8.56
N TYR A 332 -9.93 -11.69 8.10
CA TYR A 332 -8.80 -12.60 8.34
C TYR A 332 -7.65 -11.84 9.01
N PRO A 333 -7.78 -11.50 10.31
CA PRO A 333 -6.87 -10.58 10.98
C PRO A 333 -5.41 -11.03 11.02
N ASP A 334 -5.14 -12.33 10.89
CA ASP A 334 -3.79 -12.89 10.93
C ASP A 334 -3.21 -13.21 9.54
N LEU A 335 -3.86 -12.76 8.47
CA LEU A 335 -3.43 -13.08 7.11
C LEU A 335 -2.16 -12.31 6.71
N PHE A 336 -2.20 -10.98 6.79
CA PHE A 336 -1.10 -10.13 6.33
C PHE A 336 -0.08 -9.83 7.43
N ALA A 337 1.20 -9.81 7.06
CA ALA A 337 2.28 -9.33 7.90
C ALA A 337 2.29 -7.80 7.97
N ALA A 338 2.01 -7.15 6.86
CA ALA A 338 1.82 -5.70 6.75
C ALA A 338 1.03 -5.37 5.47
N GLN A 339 0.53 -4.13 5.39
CA GLN A 339 -0.19 -3.65 4.22
C GLN A 339 0.21 -2.22 3.87
N TRP A 340 0.20 -1.92 2.56
CA TRP A 340 0.31 -0.57 2.05
C TRP A 340 -1.01 -0.17 1.37
N LEU A 341 -1.74 0.74 1.99
CA LEU A 341 -3.07 1.19 1.58
C LEU A 341 -2.97 2.53 0.86
N VAL A 342 -3.37 2.57 -0.41
CA VAL A 342 -3.21 3.75 -1.27
C VAL A 342 -4.59 4.29 -1.67
N ALA A 343 -4.85 5.57 -1.36
CA ALA A 343 -6.07 6.29 -1.74
C ALA A 343 -7.36 5.47 -1.53
N CYS A 344 -7.58 4.93 -0.36
CA CYS A 344 -8.73 4.09 -0.04
C CYS A 344 -9.30 4.42 1.34
N GLN A 345 -10.51 3.95 1.62
CA GLN A 345 -11.17 4.01 2.93
C GLN A 345 -12.05 2.76 3.10
N TRP A 346 -12.55 2.57 4.30
CA TRP A 346 -13.55 1.55 4.64
C TRP A 346 -14.47 2.05 5.74
N ASN A 347 -15.45 1.27 6.14
CA ASN A 347 -16.26 1.57 7.31
C ASN A 347 -15.37 1.72 8.55
N VAL A 348 -15.28 2.93 9.08
CA VAL A 348 -14.36 3.27 10.17
C VAL A 348 -14.60 2.41 11.42
N LYS A 349 -15.86 2.03 11.71
CA LYS A 349 -16.18 1.19 12.88
C LYS A 349 -15.60 -0.22 12.75
N GLU A 350 -15.65 -0.80 11.55
CA GLU A 350 -15.09 -2.12 11.25
C GLU A 350 -13.57 -2.10 11.30
N MET A 351 -12.94 -1.00 10.87
CA MET A 351 -11.49 -0.83 10.91
C MET A 351 -10.90 -0.85 12.34
N ALA A 352 -11.71 -0.86 13.39
CA ALA A 352 -11.24 -0.99 14.78
C ALA A 352 -10.37 -2.26 14.98
N ALA A 353 -10.67 -3.36 14.28
CA ALA A 353 -9.89 -4.60 14.32
C ALA A 353 -8.45 -4.43 13.80
N MET A 354 -8.18 -3.40 12.99
CA MET A 354 -6.88 -3.17 12.38
C MET A 354 -5.91 -2.35 13.25
N LYS A 355 -6.31 -1.92 14.45
CA LYS A 355 -5.53 -1.02 15.32
C LYS A 355 -4.09 -1.47 15.64
N ASP A 356 -3.85 -2.77 15.64
CA ASP A 356 -2.53 -3.37 15.95
C ASP A 356 -1.80 -3.88 14.68
N LYS A 357 -2.33 -3.59 13.48
CA LYS A 357 -1.74 -4.03 12.21
C LYS A 357 -0.62 -3.10 11.78
N LYS A 358 0.36 -3.67 11.08
CA LYS A 358 1.45 -2.90 10.47
C LYS A 358 0.95 -2.32 9.14
N LEU A 359 0.68 -1.02 9.13
CA LEU A 359 0.08 -0.32 7.99
C LEU A 359 0.96 0.84 7.55
N TRP A 360 1.13 0.97 6.25
CA TRP A 360 1.50 2.23 5.63
C TRP A 360 0.31 2.74 4.82
N ILE A 361 -0.06 4.00 5.01
CA ILE A 361 -1.21 4.62 4.34
C ILE A 361 -0.69 5.83 3.58
N THR A 362 -1.05 5.93 2.30
CA THR A 362 -0.70 7.05 1.43
C THR A 362 -1.95 7.65 0.81
N VAL A 363 -2.18 8.94 1.04
CA VAL A 363 -3.31 9.70 0.47
C VAL A 363 -2.86 11.07 0.03
N CYS A 364 -3.59 11.68 -0.90
CA CYS A 364 -3.48 13.10 -1.22
C CYS A 364 -4.56 13.90 -0.50
N GLU A 365 -4.23 15.13 -0.09
CA GLU A 365 -5.13 16.07 0.59
C GLU A 365 -6.43 16.34 -0.19
N GLY A 366 -6.33 16.41 -1.53
CA GLY A 366 -7.48 16.65 -2.39
C GLY A 366 -8.34 15.42 -2.70
N ASP A 367 -8.03 14.26 -2.11
CA ASP A 367 -8.90 13.07 -2.18
C ASP A 367 -10.09 13.22 -1.23
N THR A 368 -11.25 13.57 -1.77
CA THR A 368 -12.46 13.90 -0.98
C THR A 368 -13.08 12.70 -0.25
N LYS A 369 -12.65 11.46 -0.54
CA LYS A 369 -13.11 10.23 0.12
C LYS A 369 -12.03 9.63 1.02
N ALA A 370 -10.85 9.31 0.47
CA ALA A 370 -9.82 8.60 1.19
C ALA A 370 -9.17 9.46 2.29
N PHE A 371 -8.93 10.75 2.04
CA PHE A 371 -8.32 11.62 3.04
C PHE A 371 -9.18 11.78 4.31
N PRO A 372 -10.47 12.19 4.25
CA PRO A 372 -11.29 12.26 5.45
C PRO A 372 -11.54 10.87 6.06
N GLY A 373 -11.69 9.81 5.26
CA GLY A 373 -11.89 8.45 5.73
C GLY A 373 -10.70 7.93 6.54
N MET A 374 -9.48 8.12 6.04
CA MET A 374 -8.26 7.69 6.75
C MET A 374 -7.92 8.59 7.94
N ASN A 375 -8.27 9.88 7.91
CA ASN A 375 -8.21 10.73 9.10
C ASN A 375 -9.10 10.17 10.23
N ALA A 376 -10.33 9.79 9.93
CA ALA A 376 -11.23 9.20 10.90
C ALA A 376 -10.75 7.82 11.39
N ALA A 377 -10.26 6.96 10.50
CA ALA A 377 -9.72 5.64 10.84
C ALA A 377 -8.48 5.76 11.75
N THR A 378 -7.53 6.62 11.40
CA THR A 378 -6.33 6.82 12.21
C THR A 378 -6.63 7.44 13.57
N ALA A 379 -7.61 8.36 13.65
CA ALA A 379 -8.09 8.90 14.93
C ALA A 379 -8.76 7.81 15.78
N LEU A 380 -9.56 6.91 15.17
CA LEU A 380 -10.12 5.75 15.87
C LEU A 380 -9.01 4.86 16.44
N TRP A 381 -8.01 4.49 15.66
CA TRP A 381 -6.92 3.62 16.12
C TRP A 381 -6.11 4.25 17.26
N GLU A 382 -5.84 5.56 17.19
CA GLU A 382 -5.22 6.30 18.30
C GLU A 382 -6.11 6.26 19.54
N SER A 383 -7.42 6.43 19.37
CA SER A 383 -8.38 6.32 20.48
C SER A 383 -8.39 4.93 21.13
N LEU A 384 -8.10 3.91 20.35
CA LEU A 384 -7.98 2.52 20.81
C LEU A 384 -6.58 2.17 21.32
N GLY A 385 -5.67 3.14 21.36
CA GLY A 385 -4.34 3.03 21.94
C GLY A 385 -3.24 2.62 20.97
N SER A 386 -3.49 2.63 19.67
CA SER A 386 -2.45 2.41 18.67
C SER A 386 -1.58 3.66 18.50
N LYS A 387 -0.30 3.46 18.21
CA LYS A 387 0.60 4.55 17.82
C LYS A 387 0.49 4.77 16.32
N VAL A 388 0.20 6.02 15.92
CA VAL A 388 0.18 6.43 14.52
C VAL A 388 1.28 7.45 14.28
N ALA A 389 2.21 7.14 13.38
CA ALA A 389 3.16 8.13 12.87
C ALA A 389 2.51 8.92 11.73
N ARG A 390 2.63 10.26 11.77
CA ARG A 390 2.12 11.16 10.74
C ARG A 390 3.22 12.12 10.30
N ASN A 391 3.19 12.53 9.04
CA ASN A 391 4.01 13.67 8.61
C ASN A 391 3.49 14.96 9.28
N LYS A 392 4.42 15.78 9.77
CA LYS A 392 4.11 17.06 10.46
C LYS A 392 3.51 18.10 9.52
N THR A 393 3.98 18.10 8.28
CA THR A 393 3.48 18.89 7.16
C THR A 393 3.21 17.96 6.00
N PHE A 394 2.21 18.24 5.19
CA PHE A 394 1.95 17.43 4.00
C PHE A 394 3.15 17.48 3.05
N TRP A 395 3.50 16.33 2.49
CA TRP A 395 4.65 16.21 1.62
C TRP A 395 4.31 16.69 0.20
N ASP A 396 5.30 17.26 -0.48
CA ASP A 396 5.17 17.60 -1.89
C ASP A 396 5.38 16.34 -2.74
N SER A 397 4.37 15.96 -3.52
CA SER A 397 4.47 14.82 -4.45
C SER A 397 5.37 15.07 -5.66
N HIS A 398 5.74 16.34 -5.93
CA HIS A 398 6.70 16.74 -6.96
C HIS A 398 8.13 16.87 -6.43
N ALA A 399 8.34 16.69 -5.12
CA ALA A 399 9.68 16.62 -4.56
C ALA A 399 10.46 15.46 -5.20
N SER A 400 11.78 15.51 -5.16
CA SER A 400 12.59 14.41 -5.65
C SER A 400 12.29 13.12 -4.91
N MET A 401 12.37 11.97 -5.59
CA MET A 401 12.20 10.66 -4.94
C MET A 401 13.22 10.47 -3.79
N ALA A 402 14.41 11.08 -3.89
CA ALA A 402 15.40 11.06 -2.81
C ALA A 402 14.87 11.76 -1.55
N GLU A 403 14.21 12.90 -1.70
CA GLU A 403 13.60 13.64 -0.59
C GLU A 403 12.40 12.90 0.00
N ILE A 404 11.50 12.40 -0.86
CA ILE A 404 10.34 11.62 -0.42
C ILE A 404 10.81 10.37 0.34
N ASN A 405 11.77 9.62 -0.19
CA ASN A 405 12.33 8.45 0.47
C ASN A 405 13.00 8.80 1.82
N LYS A 406 13.67 9.95 1.92
CA LYS A 406 14.21 10.44 3.20
C LYS A 406 13.09 10.69 4.21
N ASN A 407 12.04 11.40 3.81
CA ASN A 407 10.89 11.71 4.67
C ASN A 407 10.19 10.42 5.18
N VAL A 408 10.06 9.41 4.31
CA VAL A 408 9.54 8.09 4.68
C VAL A 408 10.43 7.41 5.72
N LYS A 409 11.75 7.39 5.50
CA LYS A 409 12.72 6.81 6.45
C LYS A 409 12.66 7.53 7.80
N ASP A 410 12.61 8.85 7.80
CA ASP A 410 12.48 9.67 9.01
C ASP A 410 11.19 9.35 9.77
N MET A 411 10.03 9.22 9.08
CA MET A 411 8.77 8.81 9.68
C MET A 411 8.85 7.40 10.29
N ALA A 412 9.46 6.46 9.61
CA ALA A 412 9.61 5.08 10.06
C ALA A 412 10.44 4.98 11.36
N THR A 413 11.32 5.96 11.67
CA THR A 413 12.07 6.00 12.94
C THR A 413 11.17 6.09 14.18
N ALA A 414 9.92 6.55 14.00
CA ALA A 414 8.93 6.57 15.08
C ALA A 414 8.57 5.16 15.58
N ASN A 415 8.91 4.12 14.83
CA ASN A 415 8.59 2.71 15.12
C ASN A 415 7.11 2.54 15.52
N ALA A 416 6.23 3.14 14.72
CA ALA A 416 4.78 3.02 14.89
C ALA A 416 4.26 1.87 14.02
N PRO A 417 3.28 1.09 14.48
CA PRO A 417 2.66 0.07 13.64
C PRO A 417 1.91 0.70 12.46
N ILE A 418 1.37 1.89 12.62
CA ILE A 418 0.61 2.61 11.59
C ILE A 418 1.37 3.86 11.20
N ASN A 419 1.69 3.98 9.91
CA ASN A 419 2.34 5.14 9.30
C ASN A 419 1.35 5.78 8.31
N TYR A 420 1.07 7.06 8.49
CA TYR A 420 0.11 7.79 7.68
C TYR A 420 0.77 8.99 7.01
N SER A 421 1.03 8.85 5.71
CA SER A 421 1.64 9.87 4.85
C SER A 421 0.58 10.58 4.01
N VAL A 422 0.48 11.90 4.15
CA VAL A 422 -0.41 12.77 3.38
C VAL A 422 0.42 13.65 2.46
N PHE A 423 0.03 13.69 1.18
CA PHE A 423 0.66 14.55 0.18
C PHE A 423 -0.21 15.77 -0.10
N ALA A 424 0.42 16.94 -0.25
CA ALA A 424 -0.26 18.20 -0.50
C ALA A 424 -0.97 18.20 -1.86
N GLY A 425 -2.16 18.76 -1.92
CA GLY A 425 -2.95 18.83 -3.15
C GLY A 425 -3.32 17.44 -3.68
N GLY A 426 -3.27 17.29 -5.02
CA GLY A 426 -3.60 16.03 -5.68
C GLY A 426 -5.07 15.62 -5.54
N ASN A 427 -5.42 14.55 -6.19
CA ASN A 427 -6.76 13.95 -6.07
C ASN A 427 -6.65 12.44 -5.88
N HIS A 428 -7.79 11.78 -5.86
CA HIS A 428 -7.91 10.34 -5.69
C HIS A 428 -6.99 9.56 -6.65
N MET A 429 -7.09 9.80 -7.95
CA MET A 429 -6.33 9.08 -8.97
C MET A 429 -4.86 9.48 -9.03
N TYR A 430 -4.53 10.73 -8.67
CA TYR A 430 -3.16 11.20 -8.65
C TYR A 430 -2.31 10.46 -7.62
N THR A 431 -2.91 10.04 -6.49
CA THR A 431 -2.17 9.41 -5.39
C THR A 431 -1.34 8.20 -5.85
N TRP A 432 -1.90 7.29 -6.64
CA TRP A 432 -1.16 6.09 -7.05
C TRP A 432 -0.28 6.29 -8.27
N SER A 433 -0.37 7.45 -8.95
CA SER A 433 0.51 7.74 -10.08
C SER A 433 1.99 7.93 -9.68
N PHE A 434 2.27 8.11 -8.38
CA PHE A 434 3.62 8.20 -7.83
C PHE A 434 3.86 7.30 -6.61
N ALA A 435 2.79 6.84 -5.94
CA ALA A 435 2.93 6.16 -4.65
C ALA A 435 3.87 4.95 -4.74
N TYR A 436 3.66 4.08 -5.71
CA TYR A 436 4.44 2.84 -5.82
C TYR A 436 5.91 3.06 -6.24
N ASP A 437 6.29 4.25 -6.69
CA ASP A 437 7.68 4.63 -6.94
C ASP A 437 8.46 4.91 -5.66
N ILE A 438 7.80 5.07 -4.51
CA ILE A 438 8.43 5.35 -3.22
C ILE A 438 9.11 4.08 -2.68
N GLU A 439 10.39 3.94 -2.97
CA GLU A 439 11.21 2.77 -2.62
C GLU A 439 11.24 2.50 -1.10
N ALA A 440 11.37 3.56 -0.29
CA ALA A 440 11.47 3.42 1.15
C ALA A 440 10.21 2.82 1.81
N ILE A 441 9.01 2.99 1.19
CA ILE A 441 7.79 2.31 1.67
C ILE A 441 7.82 0.84 1.27
N ARG A 442 8.31 0.50 0.06
CA ARG A 442 8.49 -0.89 -0.37
C ARG A 442 9.49 -1.62 0.55
N ASP A 443 10.63 -0.98 0.86
CA ASP A 443 11.61 -1.51 1.82
C ASP A 443 10.99 -1.71 3.20
N TRP A 444 10.22 -0.73 3.70
CA TRP A 444 9.54 -0.85 4.99
C TRP A 444 8.56 -2.03 5.00
N LEU A 445 7.79 -2.23 3.93
CA LEU A 445 6.81 -3.32 3.84
C LEU A 445 7.49 -4.69 4.00
N PHE A 446 8.59 -4.92 3.29
CA PHE A 446 9.31 -6.21 3.31
C PHE A 446 10.12 -6.46 4.59
N GLN A 447 10.38 -5.43 5.39
CA GLN A 447 10.96 -5.57 6.72
C GLN A 447 9.98 -6.17 7.73
N GLN A 448 8.66 -6.14 7.44
CA GLN A 448 7.64 -6.58 8.37
C GLN A 448 7.46 -8.11 8.32
N ARG A 449 7.24 -8.72 9.49
CA ARG A 449 6.92 -10.15 9.63
C ARG A 449 5.86 -10.34 10.72
N LYS A 450 5.05 -11.39 10.62
CA LYS A 450 4.06 -11.71 11.66
C LYS A 450 4.69 -12.17 12.97
N ASN A 451 5.82 -12.90 12.88
CA ASN A 451 6.52 -13.50 14.02
C ASN A 451 7.87 -12.80 14.32
N ASP A 452 7.94 -11.47 14.20
CA ASP A 452 9.13 -10.69 14.49
C ASP A 452 9.35 -10.40 16.00
N GLY A 453 8.61 -11.09 16.85
CA GLY A 453 8.64 -10.91 18.30
C GLY A 453 7.72 -9.77 18.78
N GLN A 454 7.52 -8.69 18.01
CA GLN A 454 6.63 -7.59 18.42
C GLN A 454 5.15 -8.00 18.43
N GLY A 455 4.68 -8.76 17.44
CA GLY A 455 3.31 -9.28 17.41
C GLY A 455 3.03 -10.27 18.54
N GLN A 456 3.97 -11.15 18.86
CA GLN A 456 3.89 -12.04 20.02
C GLN A 456 3.99 -11.26 21.34
N HIS A 457 4.85 -10.24 21.42
CA HIS A 457 4.94 -9.36 22.58
C HIS A 457 3.64 -8.60 22.81
N ASN A 458 3.02 -8.05 21.77
CA ASN A 458 1.74 -7.33 21.90
C ASN A 458 0.59 -8.26 22.27
N LEU A 459 0.52 -9.46 21.68
CA LEU A 459 -0.50 -10.46 22.05
C LEU A 459 -0.29 -10.95 23.47
N LEU A 460 0.95 -11.27 23.84
CA LEU A 460 1.29 -11.68 25.21
C LEU A 460 1.00 -10.55 26.21
N ALA A 461 1.39 -9.31 25.89
CA ALA A 461 1.11 -8.13 26.70
C ALA A 461 -0.40 -7.94 26.92
N LYS A 462 -1.20 -8.08 25.84
CA LYS A 462 -2.66 -8.01 25.92
C LYS A 462 -3.26 -9.15 26.74
N THR A 463 -2.84 -10.38 26.50
CA THR A 463 -3.32 -11.56 27.24
C THR A 463 -3.02 -11.43 28.73
N LEU A 464 -1.83 -10.96 29.10
CA LEU A 464 -1.45 -10.71 30.48
C LEU A 464 -2.28 -9.59 31.12
N GLN A 465 -2.55 -8.50 30.37
CA GLN A 465 -3.41 -7.41 30.81
C GLN A 465 -4.84 -7.90 31.06
N ASP A 466 -5.43 -8.66 30.16
CA ASP A 466 -6.78 -9.21 30.26
C ASP A 466 -6.89 -10.19 31.44
N ALA A 467 -5.87 -11.04 31.66
CA ALA A 467 -5.77 -11.90 32.84
C ALA A 467 -5.65 -11.10 34.14
N GLY A 468 -4.91 -9.99 34.11
CA GLY A 468 -4.82 -9.05 35.22
C GLY A 468 -6.16 -8.41 35.56
N LEU A 469 -6.92 -7.97 34.55
CA LEU A 469 -8.27 -7.40 34.73
C LEU A 469 -9.25 -8.44 35.29
N THR A 470 -9.20 -9.67 34.80
CA THR A 470 -10.02 -10.77 35.31
C THR A 470 -9.76 -11.02 36.80
N ALA A 471 -8.48 -11.09 37.18
CA ALA A 471 -8.10 -11.28 38.60
C ALA A 471 -8.49 -10.06 39.45
N TYR A 472 -8.30 -8.85 38.94
CA TYR A 472 -8.67 -7.59 39.60
C TYR A 472 -10.17 -7.52 39.90
N ASN A 473 -11.00 -7.84 38.90
CA ASN A 473 -12.46 -7.86 39.05
C ASN A 473 -12.96 -9.00 39.97
N ALA A 474 -12.19 -10.07 40.10
CA ALA A 474 -12.46 -11.17 41.05
C ALA A 474 -11.95 -10.87 42.47
N GLY A 475 -11.28 -9.71 42.71
CA GLY A 475 -10.70 -9.38 44.01
C GLY A 475 -9.37 -10.08 44.33
N ASP A 476 -8.83 -10.88 43.41
CA ASP A 476 -7.50 -11.50 43.54
C ASP A 476 -6.40 -10.48 43.13
N TYR A 477 -6.23 -9.48 43.98
CA TYR A 477 -5.35 -8.36 43.72
C TYR A 477 -3.86 -8.73 43.66
N LYS A 478 -3.43 -9.77 44.33
CA LYS A 478 -2.05 -10.26 44.28
C LYS A 478 -1.75 -10.80 42.87
N LYS A 479 -2.63 -11.65 42.36
CA LYS A 479 -2.53 -12.18 41.00
C LYS A 479 -2.72 -11.07 39.95
N ALA A 480 -3.63 -10.12 40.16
CA ALA A 480 -3.82 -8.98 39.30
C ALA A 480 -2.53 -8.15 39.16
N LEU A 481 -1.89 -7.79 40.26
CA LEU A 481 -0.63 -7.04 40.27
C LEU A 481 0.50 -7.80 39.54
N GLU A 482 0.61 -9.13 39.76
CA GLU A 482 1.56 -9.98 39.05
C GLU A 482 1.34 -9.91 37.54
N LYS A 483 0.09 -10.07 37.07
CA LYS A 483 -0.26 -10.05 35.66
C LYS A 483 -0.08 -8.68 35.02
N PHE A 484 -0.46 -7.59 35.71
CA PHE A 484 -0.21 -6.23 35.25
C PHE A 484 1.29 -5.92 35.16
N THR A 485 2.09 -6.38 36.12
CA THR A 485 3.56 -6.22 36.08
C THR A 485 4.14 -6.98 34.88
N ALA A 486 3.69 -8.21 34.64
CA ALA A 486 4.11 -8.98 33.47
C ALA A 486 3.67 -8.29 32.17
N ALA A 487 2.45 -7.76 32.06
CA ALA A 487 1.96 -7.00 30.92
C ALA A 487 2.77 -5.71 30.69
N ASN A 488 3.13 -5.00 31.78
CA ASN A 488 4.01 -3.83 31.73
C ASN A 488 5.38 -4.16 31.15
N ASN A 489 5.98 -5.29 31.55
CA ASN A 489 7.28 -5.74 31.07
C ASN A 489 7.24 -6.13 29.57
N GLN A 490 6.06 -6.48 29.07
CA GLN A 490 5.78 -6.67 27.64
C GLN A 490 5.34 -5.38 26.93
N GLY A 491 5.46 -4.21 27.59
CA GLY A 491 5.19 -2.92 26.98
C GLY A 491 3.72 -2.52 26.89
N HIS A 492 2.80 -3.21 27.56
CA HIS A 492 1.37 -2.87 27.51
C HIS A 492 1.08 -1.46 28.06
N MET A 493 0.45 -0.61 27.25
CA MET A 493 0.26 0.82 27.51
C MET A 493 -0.52 1.10 28.80
N LYS A 494 -1.60 0.34 29.06
CA LYS A 494 -2.49 0.56 30.21
C LYS A 494 -2.03 -0.13 31.51
N ALA A 495 -1.10 -1.08 31.43
CA ALA A 495 -0.66 -1.84 32.59
C ALA A 495 -0.10 -0.97 33.72
N PRO A 496 0.74 0.06 33.46
CA PRO A 496 1.24 0.94 34.52
C PRO A 496 0.13 1.63 35.33
N ARG A 497 -0.97 2.02 34.69
CA ARG A 497 -2.10 2.61 35.39
C ARG A 497 -2.70 1.66 36.44
N TYR A 498 -2.90 0.40 36.09
CA TYR A 498 -3.47 -0.60 37.01
C TYR A 498 -2.49 -0.96 38.12
N ILE A 499 -1.18 -0.98 37.85
CA ILE A 499 -0.15 -1.12 38.89
C ILE A 499 -0.21 0.09 39.82
N GLY A 500 -0.33 1.32 39.30
CA GLY A 500 -0.52 2.53 40.06
C GLY A 500 -1.74 2.46 41.00
N LEU A 501 -2.88 1.98 40.48
CA LEU A 501 -4.08 1.75 41.31
C LEU A 501 -3.84 0.73 42.43
N CYS A 502 -3.10 -0.36 42.13
CA CYS A 502 -2.76 -1.33 43.18
C CYS A 502 -1.92 -0.70 44.28
N TYR A 503 -0.96 0.14 43.97
CA TYR A 503 -0.17 0.85 45.00
C TYR A 503 -0.94 1.98 45.69
N GLU A 504 -1.86 2.66 44.99
CA GLU A 504 -2.67 3.72 45.58
C GLU A 504 -3.61 3.16 46.68
N HIS A 505 -4.27 2.03 46.38
CA HIS A 505 -5.30 1.45 47.24
C HIS A 505 -4.81 0.29 48.10
N GLY A 506 -3.56 -0.14 47.97
CA GLY A 506 -3.04 -1.29 48.70
C GLY A 506 -3.57 -2.64 48.16
N TYR A 507 -3.92 -2.72 46.88
CA TYR A 507 -4.45 -3.91 46.27
C TYR A 507 -3.34 -4.92 45.91
N GLY A 508 -3.27 -6.02 46.69
CA GLY A 508 -2.25 -7.05 46.55
C GLY A 508 -0.83 -6.63 46.94
N VAL A 509 -0.65 -5.39 47.44
CA VAL A 509 0.60 -4.82 47.89
C VAL A 509 0.31 -3.79 48.96
N LYS A 510 1.29 -3.44 49.83
CA LYS A 510 1.14 -2.36 50.79
C LYS A 510 0.95 -1.03 50.05
N ALA A 511 -0.07 -0.24 50.47
CA ALA A 511 -0.33 1.07 49.87
C ALA A 511 0.90 1.99 49.94
N ASN A 512 1.20 2.63 48.83
CA ASN A 512 2.33 3.51 48.65
C ASN A 512 2.08 4.56 47.55
N LEU A 513 1.65 5.76 47.93
CA LEU A 513 1.31 6.83 47.01
C LEU A 513 2.50 7.35 46.18
N LYS A 514 3.74 7.25 46.71
CA LYS A 514 4.94 7.62 45.94
C LYS A 514 5.17 6.61 44.77
N GLU A 515 4.97 5.32 45.03
CA GLU A 515 5.06 4.33 43.98
C GLU A 515 3.90 4.47 43.00
N ALA A 516 2.67 4.72 43.46
CA ALA A 516 1.53 4.99 42.58
C ALA A 516 1.82 6.16 41.63
N ALA A 517 2.40 7.26 42.10
CA ALA A 517 2.78 8.40 41.28
C ALA A 517 3.80 8.04 40.19
N LYS A 518 4.81 7.22 40.52
CA LYS A 518 5.78 6.74 39.52
C LYS A 518 5.09 5.95 38.42
N TRP A 519 4.19 5.05 38.80
CA TRP A 519 3.48 4.21 37.83
C TRP A 519 2.49 5.03 36.97
N TYR A 520 1.82 6.03 37.54
CA TYR A 520 0.98 6.94 36.75
C TYR A 520 1.82 7.86 35.84
N THR A 521 3.04 8.21 36.22
CA THR A 521 3.97 8.91 35.32
C THR A 521 4.30 8.07 34.12
N ILE A 522 4.66 6.79 34.30
CA ILE A 522 4.92 5.86 33.19
C ILE A 522 3.67 5.70 32.31
N ALA A 523 2.47 5.62 32.90
CA ALA A 523 1.22 5.55 32.15
C ALA A 523 1.00 6.81 31.29
N ALA A 524 1.22 8.00 31.86
CA ALA A 524 1.07 9.29 31.18
C ALA A 524 2.10 9.47 30.05
N GLU A 525 3.34 9.02 30.24
CA GLU A 525 4.41 9.00 29.23
C GLU A 525 4.07 8.07 28.07
N ARG A 526 3.42 6.94 28.34
CA ARG A 526 2.93 6.01 27.32
C ARG A 526 1.62 6.44 26.67
N GLY A 527 1.04 7.59 27.06
CA GLY A 527 -0.17 8.15 26.47
C GLY A 527 -1.49 7.63 27.07
N ASP A 528 -1.48 6.95 28.21
CA ASP A 528 -2.71 6.56 28.90
C ASP A 528 -3.41 7.79 29.52
N ILE A 529 -4.55 8.19 28.95
CA ILE A 529 -5.31 9.37 29.35
C ILE A 529 -5.82 9.27 30.79
N THR A 530 -6.30 8.10 31.19
CA THR A 530 -6.78 7.88 32.56
C THR A 530 -5.62 7.91 33.55
N GLY A 531 -4.45 7.34 33.19
CA GLY A 531 -3.24 7.44 34.00
C GLY A 531 -2.73 8.88 34.13
N THR A 532 -2.84 9.66 33.04
CA THR A 532 -2.54 11.11 33.04
C THR A 532 -3.44 11.87 34.00
N TYR A 533 -4.74 11.58 34.01
CA TYR A 533 -5.70 12.14 34.96
C TYR A 533 -5.36 11.78 36.42
N TYR A 534 -5.04 10.51 36.71
CA TYR A 534 -4.67 10.09 38.06
C TYR A 534 -3.39 10.76 38.55
N LEU A 535 -2.40 10.94 37.66
CA LEU A 535 -1.20 11.72 38.01
C LEU A 535 -1.54 13.17 38.32
N GLY A 536 -2.41 13.81 37.53
CA GLY A 536 -2.90 15.17 37.77
C GLY A 536 -3.55 15.30 39.12
N ARG A 537 -4.39 14.35 39.52
CA ARG A 537 -5.04 14.29 40.82
C ARG A 537 -4.02 14.21 41.97
N LEU A 538 -2.96 13.43 41.84
CA LEU A 538 -1.92 13.33 42.85
C LEU A 538 -1.17 14.68 43.03
N PHE A 539 -0.89 15.40 41.93
CA PHE A 539 -0.30 16.74 42.00
C PHE A 539 -1.28 17.78 42.56
N GLU A 540 -2.56 17.67 42.25
CA GLU A 540 -3.59 18.56 42.80
C GLU A 540 -3.70 18.43 44.33
N THR A 541 -3.66 17.19 44.83
CA THR A 541 -3.88 16.91 46.27
C THR A 541 -2.59 16.85 47.07
N GLY A 542 -1.41 16.78 46.45
CA GLY A 542 -0.14 16.59 47.15
C GLY A 542 0.07 15.16 47.67
N ASN A 543 -0.71 14.20 47.20
CA ASN A 543 -0.67 12.82 47.65
C ASN A 543 0.46 12.03 46.98
N GLY A 544 1.50 11.69 47.75
CA GLY A 544 2.66 10.91 47.22
C GLY A 544 3.65 11.75 46.39
N VAL A 545 3.30 12.96 46.02
CA VAL A 545 4.12 13.97 45.35
C VAL A 545 3.92 15.32 46.01
N PRO A 546 4.87 16.27 45.93
CA PRO A 546 4.60 17.66 46.36
C PRO A 546 3.42 18.23 45.57
N GLN A 547 2.52 18.95 46.28
CA GLN A 547 1.38 19.59 45.64
C GLN A 547 1.87 20.61 44.58
N ASP A 548 1.30 20.56 43.40
CA ASP A 548 1.63 21.45 42.30
C ASP A 548 0.40 21.62 41.37
N TYR A 549 -0.38 22.64 41.61
CA TYR A 549 -1.59 22.94 40.83
C TYR A 549 -1.30 23.25 39.37
N ARG A 550 -0.11 23.81 39.03
CA ARG A 550 0.23 24.08 37.64
C ARG A 550 0.51 22.78 36.88
N LYS A 551 1.22 21.83 37.49
CA LYS A 551 1.42 20.52 36.92
C LYS A 551 0.09 19.75 36.76
N ALA A 552 -0.78 19.83 37.80
CA ALA A 552 -2.10 19.22 37.73
C ALA A 552 -2.91 19.79 36.55
N LEU A 553 -2.94 21.13 36.41
CA LEU A 553 -3.63 21.81 35.30
C LEU A 553 -3.14 21.33 33.94
N ASN A 554 -1.82 21.30 33.74
CA ASN A 554 -1.23 20.85 32.48
C ASN A 554 -1.57 19.38 32.16
N LEU A 555 -1.56 18.51 33.17
CA LEU A 555 -1.94 17.10 33.00
C LEU A 555 -3.42 16.94 32.64
N TYR A 556 -4.29 17.70 33.28
CA TYR A 556 -5.72 17.69 32.97
C TYR A 556 -5.99 18.27 31.57
N GLN A 557 -5.30 19.33 31.14
CA GLN A 557 -5.38 19.87 29.80
C GLN A 557 -4.96 18.82 28.76
N LYS A 558 -3.83 18.14 29.01
CA LYS A 558 -3.38 17.04 28.15
C LYS A 558 -4.41 15.91 28.07
N GLY A 559 -5.01 15.52 29.21
CA GLY A 559 -6.05 14.49 29.25
C GLY A 559 -7.33 14.91 28.54
N ALA A 560 -7.74 16.18 28.68
CA ALA A 560 -8.97 16.72 28.10
C ALA A 560 -8.94 16.86 26.56
N GLN A 561 -7.76 16.93 25.95
CA GLN A 561 -7.58 17.07 24.50
C GLN A 561 -8.27 15.96 23.69
N ARG A 562 -8.46 14.80 24.27
CA ARG A 562 -9.13 13.67 23.64
C ARG A 562 -10.62 13.94 23.34
N GLY A 563 -11.32 14.70 24.16
CA GLY A 563 -12.67 15.17 23.91
C GLY A 563 -13.81 14.15 24.09
N ASP A 564 -13.56 12.93 24.54
CA ASP A 564 -14.56 11.85 24.70
C ASP A 564 -14.82 11.52 26.20
N ILE A 565 -15.67 10.52 26.44
CA ILE A 565 -16.06 10.07 27.79
C ILE A 565 -14.86 9.66 28.65
N ILE A 566 -13.76 9.18 28.04
CA ILE A 566 -12.53 8.82 28.78
C ILE A 566 -11.80 10.06 29.29
N ALA A 567 -11.90 11.18 28.58
CA ALA A 567 -11.33 12.46 28.94
C ALA A 567 -12.22 13.26 29.91
N ALA A 568 -13.48 12.89 30.07
CA ALA A 568 -14.45 13.63 30.86
C ALA A 568 -14.03 13.90 32.32
N PRO A 569 -13.37 12.94 33.04
CA PRO A 569 -12.84 13.24 34.36
C PRO A 569 -11.80 14.38 34.38
N ALA A 570 -10.95 14.45 33.37
CA ALA A 570 -9.95 15.51 33.24
C ALA A 570 -10.61 16.84 32.86
N MET A 571 -11.66 16.84 32.04
CA MET A 571 -12.45 18.04 31.74
C MET A 571 -13.16 18.57 32.98
N ALA A 572 -13.79 17.69 33.77
CA ALA A 572 -14.44 18.08 35.02
C ALA A 572 -13.42 18.65 36.04
N ALA A 573 -12.23 18.05 36.11
CA ALA A 573 -11.14 18.55 36.93
C ALA A 573 -10.65 19.95 36.49
N LEU A 574 -10.57 20.20 35.17
CA LEU A 574 -10.30 21.57 34.66
C LEU A 574 -11.38 22.56 35.10
N GLY A 575 -12.66 22.19 34.98
CA GLY A 575 -13.75 23.01 35.50
C GLY A 575 -13.53 23.39 36.95
N HIS A 576 -13.22 22.41 37.82
CA HIS A 576 -12.92 22.62 39.23
C HIS A 576 -11.71 23.55 39.45
N MET A 577 -10.64 23.40 38.66
CA MET A 577 -9.45 24.26 38.81
C MET A 577 -9.73 25.71 38.43
N TYR A 578 -10.48 25.97 37.35
CA TYR A 578 -10.89 27.32 36.97
C TYR A 578 -11.91 27.93 37.92
N GLU A 579 -12.85 27.15 38.45
CA GLU A 579 -13.84 27.59 39.45
C GLU A 579 -13.19 28.10 40.75
N ASN A 580 -12.10 27.41 41.16
CA ASN A 580 -11.46 27.69 42.45
C ASN A 580 -10.15 28.48 42.33
N GLY A 581 -9.67 28.78 41.12
CA GLY A 581 -8.41 29.50 40.89
C GLY A 581 -7.17 28.68 41.26
N LEU A 582 -7.20 27.33 41.04
CA LEU A 582 -6.12 26.44 41.42
C LEU A 582 -5.07 26.35 40.28
N GLY A 583 -3.92 26.99 40.51
CA GLY A 583 -2.84 27.01 39.49
C GLY A 583 -3.13 27.90 38.28
N VAL A 584 -4.30 28.56 38.24
CA VAL A 584 -4.81 29.44 37.20
C VAL A 584 -5.67 30.52 37.82
N ALA A 585 -5.86 31.65 37.14
CA ALA A 585 -6.81 32.66 37.63
C ALA A 585 -8.24 32.09 37.66
N LYS A 586 -9.01 32.46 38.71
CA LYS A 586 -10.41 32.05 38.82
C LYS A 586 -11.20 32.61 37.62
N ASP A 587 -11.93 31.74 36.94
CA ASP A 587 -12.74 32.08 35.77
C ASP A 587 -13.96 31.12 35.69
N MET A 588 -15.12 31.66 36.03
CA MET A 588 -16.37 30.90 36.09
C MET A 588 -16.88 30.52 34.71
N ASP A 589 -16.67 31.35 33.69
CA ASP A 589 -17.14 31.09 32.33
C ASP A 589 -16.35 29.92 31.74
N THR A 590 -15.02 29.94 31.92
CA THR A 590 -14.15 28.81 31.51
C THR A 590 -14.47 27.55 32.33
N ALA A 591 -14.78 27.67 33.61
CA ALA A 591 -15.18 26.53 34.44
C ALA A 591 -16.45 25.86 33.91
N HIS A 592 -17.49 26.66 33.64
CA HIS A 592 -18.76 26.17 33.07
C HIS A 592 -18.53 25.51 31.70
N MET A 593 -17.74 26.14 30.84
CA MET A 593 -17.39 25.54 29.52
C MET A 593 -16.80 24.13 29.66
N TRP A 594 -15.90 23.92 30.61
CA TRP A 594 -15.29 22.61 30.83
C TRP A 594 -16.26 21.60 31.43
N TYR A 595 -17.14 22.01 32.37
CA TYR A 595 -18.21 21.15 32.88
C TYR A 595 -19.21 20.74 31.80
N ASP A 596 -19.59 21.65 30.92
CA ASP A 596 -20.49 21.39 29.81
C ASP A 596 -19.87 20.42 28.78
N LYS A 597 -18.58 20.59 28.48
CA LYS A 597 -17.84 19.64 27.65
C LYS A 597 -17.81 18.25 28.28
N ALA A 598 -17.55 18.14 29.58
CA ALA A 598 -17.60 16.85 30.27
C ALA A 598 -19.00 16.24 30.18
N LYS A 599 -20.03 17.01 30.48
CA LYS A 599 -21.45 16.57 30.44
C LYS A 599 -21.87 16.15 29.03
N ALA A 600 -21.43 16.85 27.99
CA ALA A 600 -21.75 16.54 26.60
C ALA A 600 -21.22 15.15 26.15
N THR A 601 -20.24 14.60 26.84
CA THR A 601 -19.74 13.22 26.60
C THR A 601 -20.62 12.13 27.23
N GLY A 602 -21.67 12.50 27.97
CA GLY A 602 -22.48 11.58 28.79
C GLY A 602 -21.91 11.32 30.19
N TYR A 603 -20.92 12.10 30.62
CA TYR A 603 -20.35 12.00 31.97
C TYR A 603 -21.30 12.59 33.00
N THR A 604 -21.74 11.75 33.93
CA THR A 604 -22.54 12.14 35.10
C THR A 604 -21.71 11.92 36.36
N LYS A 605 -21.34 12.99 37.02
CA LYS A 605 -20.75 12.95 38.36
C LYS A 605 -21.71 13.60 39.35
#